data_1fb651393858b10718737ddb6c1b2dfa
#
_entry.id   1fb651393858b10718737ddb6c1b2dfa
#
_cell.length_a   1.000
_cell.length_b   1.000
_cell.length_c   1.000
_cell.angle_alpha   90.00
_cell.angle_beta   90.00
_cell.angle_gamma   90.00
#
_symmetry.space_group_name_H-M   'P 1'
#
loop_
_entity.id
_entity.type
_entity.pdbx_description
1 polymer ?
#
loop_
_entity_poly.entity_id
_entity_poly.type
_entity_poly.pdbx_seq_one_letter_code
_entity_poly.pdbx_strand_id
1 'polypeptide(L)'
;MRQALQIHKRKDEEVPGEIIRPVLFEELKSWQFPLHFLDFEAGNYAVPVRKNRRPYHLVVFQFSCHTLYQDGRWKHREWIDDFKSGYPNYEMVRRLKLIPDINEGTLVQYSNFERNALKTIRSELLQEQDEIGDAHQLIDWIETITNRHDSSHSQPPYIADLSRLVKNFYYNREMESSLSIKDVL
;
A
#
# COMPACT_ATOMS: atom_id res chain seq x y z
N MET A 1 16.71 -9.78 -16.52
CA MET A 1 16.76 -11.12 -15.91
C MET A 1 15.46 -11.91 -16.13
N ARG A 2 14.28 -11.47 -15.67
CA ARG A 2 13.00 -12.20 -15.86
C ARG A 2 12.69 -12.55 -17.32
N GLN A 3 12.84 -11.61 -18.26
CA GLN A 3 12.62 -11.85 -19.69
C GLN A 3 13.54 -12.93 -20.26
N ALA A 4 14.82 -12.94 -19.84
CA ALA A 4 15.77 -13.97 -20.25
C ALA A 4 15.34 -15.35 -19.75
N LEU A 5 14.96 -15.47 -18.48
CA LEU A 5 14.46 -16.73 -17.88
C LEU A 5 13.22 -17.26 -18.60
N GLN A 6 12.34 -16.38 -19.08
CA GLN A 6 11.15 -16.81 -19.81
C GLN A 6 11.44 -17.24 -21.26
N ILE A 7 12.44 -16.63 -21.90
CA ILE A 7 12.91 -17.08 -23.20
C ILE A 7 13.50 -18.49 -23.07
N HIS A 8 14.28 -18.76 -22.03
CA HIS A 8 14.82 -20.09 -21.75
C HIS A 8 13.73 -21.12 -21.44
N LYS A 9 12.66 -20.73 -20.68
CA LYS A 9 11.49 -21.58 -20.46
C LYS A 9 10.89 -22.10 -21.77
N ARG A 10 10.77 -21.23 -22.79
CA ARG A 10 10.24 -21.61 -24.11
C ARG A 10 11.13 -22.54 -24.91
N LYS A 11 12.41 -22.65 -24.56
CA LYS A 11 13.41 -23.48 -25.26
C LYS A 11 13.67 -24.82 -24.58
N ASP A 12 12.81 -25.21 -23.58
CA ASP A 12 12.96 -26.44 -22.80
C ASP A 12 14.33 -26.62 -22.11
N GLU A 13 15.05 -25.52 -21.88
CA GLU A 13 16.30 -25.54 -21.11
C GLU A 13 15.98 -25.72 -19.60
N GLU A 14 16.90 -26.35 -18.88
CA GLU A 14 16.81 -26.49 -17.41
C GLU A 14 16.89 -25.13 -16.71
N VAL A 15 15.74 -24.49 -16.54
CA VAL A 15 15.61 -23.24 -15.77
C VAL A 15 15.09 -23.59 -14.39
N PRO A 16 15.68 -23.04 -13.31
CA PRO A 16 15.14 -23.23 -11.96
C PRO A 16 13.66 -22.89 -11.91
N GLY A 17 12.85 -23.74 -11.26
CA GLY A 17 11.42 -23.50 -11.07
C GLY A 17 11.16 -22.23 -10.26
N GLU A 18 12.05 -21.97 -9.29
CA GLU A 18 11.99 -20.82 -8.40
C GLU A 18 13.39 -20.22 -8.19
N ILE A 19 13.47 -18.89 -8.10
CA ILE A 19 14.70 -18.16 -7.74
C ILE A 19 14.36 -17.14 -6.66
N ILE A 20 14.98 -17.30 -5.49
CA ILE A 20 14.91 -16.35 -4.38
C ILE A 20 16.31 -15.78 -4.18
N ARG A 21 16.46 -14.47 -4.34
CA ARG A 21 17.74 -13.81 -4.08
C ARG A 21 17.94 -13.60 -2.58
N PRO A 22 19.13 -13.88 -2.01
CA PRO A 22 19.39 -13.70 -0.57
C PRO A 22 19.05 -12.28 -0.06
N VAL A 23 19.22 -11.25 -0.89
CA VAL A 23 18.86 -9.85 -0.57
C VAL A 23 17.39 -9.71 -0.17
N LEU A 24 16.48 -10.55 -0.68
CA LEU A 24 15.08 -10.52 -0.25
C LEU A 24 14.93 -10.74 1.25
N PHE A 25 15.67 -11.68 1.80
CA PHE A 25 15.62 -11.99 3.24
C PHE A 25 16.18 -10.84 4.08
N GLU A 26 17.22 -10.16 3.61
CA GLU A 26 17.80 -9.01 4.31
C GLU A 26 16.83 -7.83 4.31
N GLU A 27 16.16 -7.57 3.18
CA GLU A 27 15.12 -6.54 3.09
C GLU A 27 13.95 -6.86 4.05
N LEU A 28 13.43 -8.09 4.05
CA LEU A 28 12.34 -8.49 4.93
C LEU A 28 12.73 -8.43 6.42
N LYS A 29 13.97 -8.80 6.77
CA LYS A 29 14.49 -8.70 8.14
C LYS A 29 14.65 -7.26 8.61
N SER A 30 14.80 -6.30 7.69
CA SER A 30 14.90 -4.88 8.04
C SER A 30 13.55 -4.28 8.45
N TRP A 31 12.45 -4.94 8.16
CA TRP A 31 11.11 -4.49 8.51
C TRP A 31 10.89 -4.55 10.02
N GLN A 32 10.29 -3.51 10.54
CA GLN A 32 10.03 -3.40 11.98
C GLN A 32 8.59 -3.76 12.29
N PHE A 33 8.39 -4.56 13.33
CA PHE A 33 7.06 -4.89 13.82
C PHE A 33 6.45 -3.74 14.62
N PRO A 34 5.10 -3.64 14.63
CA PRO A 34 4.14 -4.48 13.90
C PRO A 34 4.20 -4.26 12.38
N LEU A 35 3.83 -5.28 11.59
CA LEU A 35 3.67 -5.16 10.15
C LEU A 35 2.20 -4.95 9.82
N HIS A 36 1.88 -3.83 9.14
CA HIS A 36 0.51 -3.47 8.77
C HIS A 36 0.32 -3.66 7.27
N PHE A 37 -0.35 -4.71 6.86
CA PHE A 37 -0.67 -4.99 5.46
C PHE A 37 -1.93 -4.21 5.09
N LEU A 38 -1.76 -3.23 4.21
CA LEU A 38 -2.82 -2.33 3.75
C LEU A 38 -3.32 -2.74 2.38
N ASP A 39 -4.64 -2.66 2.21
CA ASP A 39 -5.34 -2.84 0.95
C ASP A 39 -6.51 -1.85 0.88
N PHE A 40 -6.60 -1.07 -0.22
CA PHE A 40 -7.62 -0.04 -0.39
C PHE A 40 -8.50 -0.36 -1.59
N GLU A 41 -9.81 -0.15 -1.43
CA GLU A 41 -10.75 -0.18 -2.53
C GLU A 41 -11.20 1.24 -2.88
N ALA A 42 -11.18 1.55 -4.18
CA ALA A 42 -11.52 2.88 -4.67
C ALA A 42 -12.33 2.84 -5.97
N GLY A 43 -13.10 3.89 -6.19
CA GLY A 43 -13.86 4.11 -7.41
C GLY A 43 -13.54 5.45 -8.06
N ASN A 44 -13.76 5.50 -9.38
CA ASN A 44 -13.67 6.71 -10.17
C ASN A 44 -15.06 6.97 -10.79
N TYR A 45 -15.83 7.84 -10.18
CA TYR A 45 -17.21 8.08 -10.54
C TYR A 45 -17.33 9.17 -11.62
N ALA A 46 -18.19 8.92 -12.64
CA ALA A 46 -18.47 9.90 -13.70
C ALA A 46 -19.12 11.15 -13.15
N VAL A 47 -19.98 11.00 -12.13
CA VAL A 47 -20.56 12.13 -11.38
C VAL A 47 -19.75 12.29 -10.08
N PRO A 48 -19.15 13.46 -9.84
CA PRO A 48 -18.38 13.68 -8.63
C PRO A 48 -19.22 13.52 -7.37
N VAL A 49 -18.71 12.77 -6.39
CA VAL A 49 -19.37 12.56 -5.09
C VAL A 49 -19.22 13.76 -4.14
N ARG A 50 -18.40 14.74 -4.52
CA ARG A 50 -18.18 15.97 -3.76
C ARG A 50 -18.15 17.18 -4.70
N LYS A 51 -18.72 18.29 -4.24
CA LYS A 51 -18.64 19.58 -4.93
C LYS A 51 -17.17 19.98 -5.16
N ASN A 52 -16.90 20.65 -6.26
CA ASN A 52 -15.56 21.09 -6.68
C ASN A 52 -14.57 19.96 -7.01
N ARG A 53 -15.04 18.71 -7.18
CA ARG A 53 -14.23 17.64 -7.73
C ARG A 53 -14.55 17.42 -9.21
N ARG A 54 -13.52 17.01 -9.97
CA ARG A 54 -13.69 16.65 -11.39
C ARG A 54 -14.32 15.25 -11.53
N PRO A 55 -15.00 14.96 -12.63
CA PRO A 55 -15.38 13.61 -12.98
C PRO A 55 -14.18 12.65 -12.95
N TYR A 56 -14.43 11.41 -12.59
CA TYR A 56 -13.42 10.35 -12.47
C TYR A 56 -12.31 10.64 -11.43
N HIS A 57 -12.61 11.49 -10.46
CA HIS A 57 -11.72 11.69 -9.31
C HIS A 57 -11.69 10.45 -8.43
N LEU A 58 -10.51 10.10 -7.92
CA LEU A 58 -10.34 8.94 -7.06
C LEU A 58 -11.09 9.11 -5.73
N VAL A 59 -11.93 8.14 -5.41
CA VAL A 59 -12.64 8.07 -4.12
C VAL A 59 -12.34 6.72 -3.48
N VAL A 60 -11.57 6.73 -2.41
CA VAL A 60 -11.31 5.54 -1.59
C VAL A 60 -12.49 5.36 -0.64
N PHE A 61 -13.17 4.23 -0.74
CA PHE A 61 -14.37 3.96 0.04
C PHE A 61 -14.23 2.78 1.00
N GLN A 62 -13.10 2.07 0.97
CA GLN A 62 -12.84 0.94 1.86
C GLN A 62 -11.34 0.80 2.10
N PHE A 63 -10.98 0.34 3.29
CA PHE A 63 -9.66 -0.26 3.53
C PHE A 63 -9.78 -1.54 4.33
N SER A 64 -8.80 -2.40 4.15
CA SER A 64 -8.49 -3.54 4.99
C SER A 64 -7.06 -3.39 5.52
N CYS A 65 -6.86 -3.66 6.80
CA CYS A 65 -5.55 -3.62 7.44
C CYS A 65 -5.35 -4.88 8.29
N HIS A 66 -4.43 -5.74 7.89
CA HIS A 66 -4.00 -6.88 8.68
C HIS A 66 -2.70 -6.54 9.40
N THR A 67 -2.72 -6.59 10.72
CA THR A 67 -1.55 -6.29 11.55
C THR A 67 -0.96 -7.59 12.11
N LEU A 68 0.29 -7.86 11.77
CA LEU A 68 1.10 -8.94 12.34
C LEU A 68 2.04 -8.38 13.40
N TYR A 69 1.94 -8.89 14.60
CA TYR A 69 2.84 -8.57 15.72
C TYR A 69 4.04 -9.52 15.78
N GLN A 70 5.10 -9.10 16.42
CA GLN A 70 6.34 -9.89 16.56
C GLN A 70 6.13 -11.25 17.26
N ASP A 71 5.13 -11.35 18.12
CA ASP A 71 4.76 -12.59 18.81
C ASP A 71 3.89 -13.55 17.98
N GLY A 72 3.65 -13.21 16.71
CA GLY A 72 2.86 -14.00 15.76
C GLY A 72 1.35 -13.75 15.83
N ARG A 73 0.87 -12.88 16.70
CA ARG A 73 -0.56 -12.53 16.75
C ARG A 73 -0.95 -11.71 15.51
N TRP A 74 -2.14 -12.01 15.00
CA TRP A 74 -2.78 -11.24 13.93
C TRP A 74 -3.98 -10.48 14.43
N LYS A 75 -4.17 -9.26 13.90
CA LYS A 75 -5.39 -8.48 14.05
C LYS A 75 -5.84 -7.98 12.71
N HIS A 76 -7.14 -7.98 12.48
CA HIS A 76 -7.76 -7.39 11.29
C HIS A 76 -8.59 -6.17 11.70
N ARG A 77 -8.48 -5.11 10.91
CA ARG A 77 -9.29 -3.91 10.96
C ARG A 77 -9.73 -3.56 9.55
N GLU A 78 -10.96 -3.19 9.42
CA GLU A 78 -11.53 -2.76 8.16
C GLU A 78 -12.46 -1.59 8.36
N TRP A 79 -12.69 -0.85 7.32
CA TRP A 79 -13.69 0.19 7.24
C TRP A 79 -14.24 0.24 5.82
N ILE A 80 -15.54 0.42 5.71
CA ILE A 80 -16.24 0.70 4.47
C ILE A 80 -17.11 1.93 4.67
N ASP A 81 -17.12 2.82 3.70
CA ASP A 81 -17.92 4.03 3.75
C ASP A 81 -19.41 3.73 3.54
N ASP A 82 -20.26 4.33 4.36
CA ASP A 82 -21.72 4.24 4.24
C ASP A 82 -22.31 5.37 3.40
N PHE A 83 -21.48 6.26 2.87
CA PHE A 83 -21.84 7.47 2.12
C PHE A 83 -22.76 8.45 2.87
N LYS A 84 -22.78 8.40 4.20
CA LYS A 84 -23.60 9.27 5.07
C LYS A 84 -22.75 10.18 5.96
N SER A 85 -21.52 9.77 6.25
CA SER A 85 -20.67 10.37 7.27
C SER A 85 -19.74 11.47 6.76
N GLY A 86 -19.87 11.91 5.50
CA GLY A 86 -19.02 12.95 4.94
C GLY A 86 -18.34 12.54 3.64
N TYR A 87 -17.18 13.11 3.35
CA TYR A 87 -16.42 12.78 2.15
C TYR A 87 -15.54 11.55 2.40
N PRO A 88 -15.73 10.45 1.63
CA PRO A 88 -15.09 9.17 1.90
C PRO A 88 -13.56 9.25 2.06
N ASN A 89 -12.87 10.01 1.19
CA ASN A 89 -11.41 10.15 1.25
C ASN A 89 -10.91 10.65 2.62
N TYR A 90 -11.60 11.64 3.21
CA TYR A 90 -11.18 12.20 4.49
C TYR A 90 -11.56 11.29 5.65
N GLU A 91 -12.74 10.68 5.58
CA GLU A 91 -13.19 9.73 6.61
C GLU A 91 -12.30 8.48 6.62
N MET A 92 -11.93 7.97 5.45
CA MET A 92 -10.99 6.86 5.32
C MET A 92 -9.69 7.14 6.08
N VAL A 93 -9.08 8.32 5.87
CA VAL A 93 -7.82 8.67 6.56
C VAL A 93 -8.02 8.80 8.07
N ARG A 94 -9.15 9.38 8.53
CA ARG A 94 -9.50 9.46 9.96
C ARG A 94 -9.57 8.06 10.58
N ARG A 95 -10.27 7.14 9.91
CA ARG A 95 -10.43 5.76 10.39
C ARG A 95 -9.14 4.97 10.35
N LEU A 96 -8.34 5.11 9.30
CA LEU A 96 -7.04 4.47 9.18
C LEU A 96 -6.09 4.92 10.30
N LYS A 97 -6.05 6.23 10.57
CA LYS A 97 -5.24 6.81 11.64
C LYS A 97 -5.61 6.31 13.05
N LEU A 98 -6.84 5.85 13.26
CA LEU A 98 -7.31 5.31 14.53
C LEU A 98 -6.94 3.84 14.76
N ILE A 99 -6.34 3.17 13.79
CA ILE A 99 -5.86 1.79 13.99
C ILE A 99 -4.76 1.80 15.06
N PRO A 100 -4.88 0.99 16.12
CA PRO A 100 -3.83 0.88 17.13
C PRO A 100 -2.48 0.56 16.50
N ASP A 101 -1.45 1.20 16.99
CA ASP A 101 -0.04 0.98 16.60
C ASP A 101 0.28 1.32 15.12
N ILE A 102 -0.66 1.94 14.36
CA ILE A 102 -0.46 2.28 12.93
C ILE A 102 0.71 3.25 12.70
N ASN A 103 1.10 3.98 13.73
CA ASN A 103 2.24 4.91 13.72
C ASN A 103 3.56 4.22 14.07
N GLU A 104 3.54 2.93 14.31
CA GLU A 104 4.70 2.11 14.63
C GLU A 104 4.96 1.10 13.52
N GLY A 105 6.17 0.57 13.48
CA GLY A 105 6.49 -0.52 12.58
C GLY A 105 6.42 -0.18 11.09
N THR A 106 6.13 -1.17 10.28
CA THR A 106 6.17 -1.08 8.82
C THR A 106 4.79 -1.25 8.22
N LEU A 107 4.35 -0.27 7.42
CA LEU A 107 3.17 -0.39 6.58
C LEU A 107 3.58 -1.11 5.29
N VAL A 108 2.84 -2.14 4.89
CA VAL A 108 3.13 -2.96 3.72
C VAL A 108 2.00 -2.82 2.72
N GLN A 109 2.33 -2.50 1.49
CA GLN A 109 1.40 -2.48 0.36
C GLN A 109 1.87 -3.43 -0.74
N TYR A 110 0.95 -3.82 -1.61
CA TYR A 110 1.31 -4.50 -2.85
C TYR A 110 1.09 -3.56 -4.03
N SER A 111 2.17 -3.02 -4.61
CA SER A 111 2.21 -1.91 -5.55
C SER A 111 2.13 -0.51 -4.89
N ASN A 112 2.06 0.54 -5.72
CA ASN A 112 2.09 1.92 -5.24
C ASN A 112 0.69 2.53 -5.06
N PHE A 113 -0.37 1.73 -5.11
CA PHE A 113 -1.74 2.25 -5.15
C PHE A 113 -2.11 3.00 -3.86
N GLU A 114 -1.94 2.38 -2.70
CA GLU A 114 -2.29 2.92 -1.39
C GLU A 114 -1.54 4.23 -1.11
N ARG A 115 -0.24 4.22 -1.37
CA ARG A 115 0.62 5.40 -1.21
C ARG A 115 0.19 6.55 -2.13
N ASN A 116 -0.14 6.25 -3.39
CA ASN A 116 -0.59 7.26 -4.35
C ASN A 116 -1.97 7.80 -3.99
N ALA A 117 -2.88 6.95 -3.52
CA ALA A 117 -4.19 7.35 -3.01
C ALA A 117 -4.05 8.32 -1.82
N LEU A 118 -3.22 8.00 -0.83
CA LEU A 118 -2.94 8.89 0.30
C LEU A 118 -2.35 10.23 -0.15
N LYS A 119 -1.42 10.25 -1.10
CA LYS A 119 -0.86 11.50 -1.66
C LYS A 119 -1.92 12.33 -2.40
N THR A 120 -2.84 11.67 -3.10
CA THR A 120 -3.98 12.36 -3.74
C THR A 120 -4.87 13.00 -2.70
N ILE A 121 -5.24 12.26 -1.64
CA ILE A 121 -6.07 12.77 -0.54
C ILE A 121 -5.36 13.94 0.18
N ARG A 122 -4.05 13.83 0.41
CA ARG A 122 -3.29 14.94 0.97
C ARG A 122 -3.38 16.20 0.12
N SER A 123 -3.29 16.06 -1.21
CA SER A 123 -3.40 17.21 -2.11
C SER A 123 -4.80 17.83 -2.07
N GLU A 124 -5.85 17.04 -1.87
CA GLU A 124 -7.21 17.52 -1.66
C GLU A 124 -7.35 18.30 -0.34
N LEU A 125 -6.80 17.75 0.76
CA LEU A 125 -6.83 18.39 2.07
C LEU A 125 -6.10 19.74 2.06
N LEU A 126 -4.97 19.86 1.34
CA LEU A 126 -4.25 21.10 1.18
C LEU A 126 -5.09 22.19 0.47
N GLN A 127 -5.95 21.80 -0.47
CA GLN A 127 -6.83 22.74 -1.18
C GLN A 127 -8.01 23.20 -0.32
N GLU A 128 -8.41 22.41 0.67
CA GLU A 128 -9.58 22.63 1.53
C GLU A 128 -9.19 22.82 3.01
N GLN A 129 -7.94 23.13 3.31
CA GLN A 129 -7.42 23.14 4.69
C GLN A 129 -8.16 24.16 5.59
N ASP A 130 -8.66 25.25 5.03
CA ASP A 130 -9.41 26.26 5.79
C ASP A 130 -10.87 25.85 6.07
N GLU A 131 -11.39 24.86 5.31
CA GLU A 131 -12.77 24.39 5.45
C GLU A 131 -12.85 23.13 6.32
N ILE A 132 -11.77 22.36 6.44
CA ILE A 132 -11.71 21.07 7.15
C ILE A 132 -10.94 21.23 8.44
N GLY A 133 -11.65 21.20 9.56
CA GLY A 133 -11.10 21.55 10.88
C GLY A 133 -9.90 20.70 11.35
N ASP A 134 -9.75 19.47 10.87
CA ASP A 134 -8.63 18.57 11.19
C ASP A 134 -7.65 18.38 10.01
N ALA A 135 -7.77 19.19 8.94
CA ALA A 135 -6.96 19.02 7.73
C ALA A 135 -5.47 18.97 8.00
N HIS A 136 -4.93 19.90 8.80
CA HIS A 136 -3.51 19.93 9.13
C HIS A 136 -3.03 18.62 9.79
N GLN A 137 -3.81 18.09 10.73
CA GLN A 137 -3.46 16.84 11.41
C GLN A 137 -3.46 15.63 10.47
N LEU A 138 -4.37 15.61 9.48
CA LEU A 138 -4.44 14.54 8.49
C LEU A 138 -3.31 14.68 7.46
N ILE A 139 -3.00 15.90 7.02
CA ILE A 139 -1.88 16.21 6.12
C ILE A 139 -0.57 15.74 6.73
N ASP A 140 -0.26 16.17 7.96
CA ASP A 140 0.97 15.83 8.66
C ASP A 140 1.12 14.32 8.84
N TRP A 141 0.00 13.65 9.19
CA TRP A 141 0.01 12.20 9.34
C TRP A 141 0.28 11.49 8.01
N ILE A 142 -0.40 11.89 6.92
CA ILE A 142 -0.14 11.32 5.59
C ILE A 142 1.31 11.55 5.18
N GLU A 143 1.86 12.73 5.41
CA GLU A 143 3.27 13.03 5.13
C GLU A 143 4.21 12.11 5.89
N THR A 144 3.94 11.89 7.16
CA THR A 144 4.76 11.03 8.01
C THR A 144 4.89 9.63 7.43
N ILE A 145 3.79 9.04 6.93
CA ILE A 145 3.79 7.67 6.42
C ILE A 145 4.19 7.56 4.94
N THR A 146 3.96 8.62 4.11
CA THR A 146 4.19 8.53 2.67
C THR A 146 5.52 9.06 2.19
N ASN A 147 6.16 10.00 2.91
CA ASN A 147 7.40 10.65 2.49
C ASN A 147 8.65 9.92 2.94
N ARG A 148 8.55 8.99 3.87
CA ARG A 148 9.66 8.15 4.25
C ARG A 148 9.84 7.05 3.21
N HIS A 149 10.94 7.12 2.48
CA HIS A 149 11.29 6.12 1.50
C HIS A 149 11.76 4.83 2.17
N ASP A 150 11.45 3.73 1.54
CA ASP A 150 11.90 2.39 1.82
C ASP A 150 13.44 2.20 1.61
N SER A 151 14.22 3.19 1.89
CA SER A 151 15.67 3.06 1.95
C SER A 151 16.05 2.53 3.33
N SER A 152 17.01 1.65 3.36
CA SER A 152 17.51 0.80 4.44
C SER A 152 17.77 1.44 5.82
N HIS A 153 17.33 2.67 6.06
CA HIS A 153 17.56 3.42 7.30
C HIS A 153 16.37 4.30 7.70
N SER A 154 15.19 4.10 7.11
CA SER A 154 14.00 4.89 7.48
C SER A 154 13.48 4.51 8.86
N GLN A 155 13.25 5.49 9.70
CA GLN A 155 12.56 5.29 10.97
C GLN A 155 11.07 5.02 10.72
N PRO A 156 10.42 4.08 11.43
CA PRO A 156 8.98 3.86 11.33
C PRO A 156 8.17 5.12 11.70
N PRO A 157 6.93 5.21 11.22
CA PRO A 157 6.28 4.35 10.22
C PRO A 157 6.73 4.68 8.79
N TYR A 158 6.84 3.69 7.93
CA TYR A 158 7.08 3.88 6.48
C TYR A 158 6.34 2.82 5.67
N ILE A 159 6.07 3.11 4.39
CA ILE A 159 5.37 2.18 3.51
C ILE A 159 6.40 1.41 2.67
N ALA A 160 6.44 0.08 2.87
CA ALA A 160 7.20 -0.86 2.06
C ALA A 160 6.34 -1.40 0.89
N ASP A 161 6.93 -1.49 -0.29
CA ASP A 161 6.28 -2.05 -1.48
C ASP A 161 6.74 -3.48 -1.74
N LEU A 162 5.87 -4.45 -1.41
CA LEU A 162 6.13 -5.87 -1.59
C LEU A 162 6.26 -6.24 -3.07
N SER A 163 5.51 -5.61 -3.97
CA SER A 163 5.60 -5.88 -5.42
C SER A 163 6.98 -5.55 -5.97
N ARG A 164 7.64 -4.52 -5.44
CA ARG A 164 9.01 -4.16 -5.78
C ARG A 164 10.01 -5.23 -5.36
N LEU A 165 9.83 -5.82 -4.17
CA LEU A 165 10.68 -6.92 -3.70
C LEU A 165 10.50 -8.15 -4.57
N VAL A 166 9.25 -8.52 -4.88
CA VAL A 166 8.94 -9.62 -5.81
C VAL A 166 9.59 -9.35 -7.17
N LYS A 167 9.40 -8.16 -7.73
CA LYS A 167 9.96 -7.79 -9.04
C LYS A 167 11.48 -7.93 -9.09
N ASN A 168 12.19 -7.57 -8.02
CA ASN A 168 13.64 -7.48 -8.03
C ASN A 168 14.33 -8.76 -7.54
N PHE A 169 13.70 -9.50 -6.62
CA PHE A 169 14.38 -10.53 -5.85
C PHE A 169 13.73 -11.91 -5.90
N TYR A 170 12.50 -12.01 -6.44
CA TYR A 170 11.75 -13.24 -6.52
C TYR A 170 11.37 -13.59 -7.96
N TYR A 171 11.46 -14.84 -8.33
CA TYR A 171 10.97 -15.39 -9.59
C TYR A 171 10.44 -16.80 -9.35
N ASN A 172 9.24 -17.07 -9.87
CA ASN A 172 8.71 -18.41 -10.00
C ASN A 172 8.30 -18.64 -11.46
N ARG A 173 8.55 -19.83 -11.97
CA ARG A 173 8.27 -20.23 -13.34
C ARG A 173 6.78 -20.12 -13.69
N GLU A 174 5.90 -20.35 -12.73
CA GLU A 174 4.45 -20.33 -12.91
C GLU A 174 3.86 -18.92 -13.00
N MET A 175 4.59 -17.91 -12.59
CA MET A 175 4.15 -16.50 -12.66
C MET A 175 3.96 -15.98 -14.09
N GLU A 176 4.38 -16.67 -15.12
CA GLU A 176 4.20 -16.34 -16.55
C GLU A 176 4.44 -14.86 -16.95
N SER A 177 5.37 -14.17 -16.32
CA SER A 177 5.67 -12.73 -16.42
C SER A 177 4.76 -11.81 -15.61
N SER A 178 3.69 -12.31 -15.06
CA SER A 178 2.81 -11.50 -14.21
C SER A 178 3.52 -11.14 -12.89
N LEU A 179 3.17 -9.97 -12.39
CA LEU A 179 3.53 -9.50 -11.05
C LEU A 179 2.28 -9.28 -10.21
N SER A 180 1.13 -9.76 -10.68
CA SER A 180 -0.09 -9.75 -9.88
C SER A 180 0.11 -10.58 -8.61
N ILE A 181 -0.40 -10.12 -7.49
CA ILE A 181 -0.35 -10.88 -6.24
C ILE A 181 -0.98 -12.27 -6.39
N LYS A 182 -1.99 -12.40 -7.25
CA LYS A 182 -2.68 -13.67 -7.54
C LYS A 182 -1.81 -14.70 -8.26
N ASP A 183 -0.79 -14.23 -8.97
CA ASP A 183 0.11 -15.10 -9.75
C ASP A 183 1.45 -15.31 -9.00
N VAL A 184 1.66 -14.58 -7.92
CA VAL A 184 2.84 -14.71 -7.03
C VAL A 184 2.58 -15.71 -5.91
N LEU A 185 1.33 -15.83 -5.47
CA LEU A 185 0.89 -16.74 -4.41
C LEU A 185 0.44 -18.07 -4.99
#